data_3773bbe60209a4189be54f0d372b184e
#
_entry.id   3773bbe60209a4189be54f0d372b184e
#
_cell.length_a   1.000
_cell.length_b   1.000
_cell.length_c   1.000
_cell.angle_alpha   90.00
_cell.angle_beta   90.00
_cell.angle_gamma   90.00
#
_symmetry.space_group_name_H-M   'P 1'
#
loop_
_entity.id
_entity.type
_entity.pdbx_description
1 polymer ?
#
loop_
_entity_poly.entity_id
_entity_poly.type
_entity_poly.pdbx_seq_one_letter_code
_entity_poly.pdbx_strand_id
1 'polypeptide(L)'
;GSEMCIRDRYEYGGIKYCEVIDRNALVGADLSDVIMQFDHSGMVFARNKMAKNKPPSLLLEPQDGGLFIAANLSLTEEAKRLYASIDAGLICKMSWAFTVSEDAYNKDTHTRTILKIKKVYDVSAVSYPANVDTDISARSYFDGVIEREQQERLERRKQILKIKLMMEV
;
A
#
# COMPACT_ATOMS: atom_id res chain seq x y z
N GLY A 1 -6.18 21.50 6.50
CA GLY A 1 -6.12 20.67 5.33
C GLY A 1 -5.74 19.26 5.69
N SER A 2 -6.55 18.29 5.29
CA SER A 2 -6.26 16.89 5.51
C SER A 2 -5.16 16.47 4.52
N GLU A 3 -3.93 16.37 4.98
CA GLU A 3 -2.89 15.71 4.19
C GLU A 3 -3.21 14.22 4.17
N MET A 4 -3.79 13.76 3.06
CA MET A 4 -3.86 12.33 2.76
C MET A 4 -2.43 11.88 2.44
N CYS A 5 -1.95 10.85 3.14
CA CYS A 5 -0.64 10.28 2.84
C CYS A 5 -0.65 9.70 1.44
N ILE A 6 0.14 10.26 0.54
CA ILE A 6 0.36 9.68 -0.79
C ILE A 6 1.20 8.43 -0.56
N ARG A 7 0.62 7.25 -0.87
CA ARG A 7 1.31 5.98 -0.75
C ARG A 7 2.17 5.71 -1.97
N ASP A 8 1.55 5.76 -3.15
CA ASP A 8 2.21 5.38 -4.40
C ASP A 8 1.86 6.34 -5.54
N ARG A 9 2.80 6.46 -6.50
CA ARG A 9 2.61 7.17 -7.75
C ARG A 9 3.04 6.28 -8.89
N TYR A 10 2.19 6.15 -9.89
CA TYR A 10 2.43 5.37 -11.08
C TYR A 10 2.21 6.24 -12.32
N GLU A 11 3.08 6.14 -13.31
CA GLU A 11 2.94 6.90 -14.56
C GLU A 11 2.81 5.94 -15.75
N TYR A 12 1.76 6.11 -16.55
CA TYR A 12 1.52 5.35 -17.76
C TYR A 12 0.99 6.26 -18.87
N GLY A 13 1.65 6.27 -20.03
CA GLY A 13 1.22 7.07 -21.16
C GLY A 13 1.17 8.58 -20.90
N GLY A 14 2.00 9.09 -19.99
CA GLY A 14 2.02 10.51 -19.58
C GLY A 14 0.93 10.88 -18.57
N ILE A 15 0.14 9.91 -18.11
CA ILE A 15 -0.88 10.08 -17.06
C ILE A 15 -0.31 9.60 -15.73
N LYS A 16 -0.46 10.42 -14.69
CA LYS A 16 -0.03 10.08 -13.33
C LYS A 16 -1.20 9.51 -12.56
N TYR A 17 -1.04 8.28 -12.07
CA TYR A 17 -1.96 7.60 -11.18
C TYR A 17 -1.43 7.70 -9.75
N CYS A 18 -2.29 7.98 -8.79
CA CYS A 18 -1.92 8.14 -7.39
C CYS A 18 -2.75 7.20 -6.52
N GLU A 19 -2.11 6.62 -5.48
CA GLU A 19 -2.81 5.94 -4.40
C GLU A 19 -2.62 6.73 -3.11
N VAL A 20 -3.71 6.98 -2.40
CA VAL A 20 -3.72 7.66 -1.11
C VAL A 20 -4.48 6.84 -0.08
N ILE A 21 -4.09 6.94 1.17
CA ILE A 21 -4.76 6.27 2.28
C ILE A 21 -5.52 7.32 3.08
N ASP A 22 -6.83 7.12 3.25
CA ASP A 22 -7.65 7.96 4.12
C ASP A 22 -7.14 7.83 5.57
N ARG A 23 -7.13 8.94 6.30
CA ARG A 23 -6.66 8.98 7.69
C ARG A 23 -7.43 8.04 8.64
N ASN A 24 -8.68 7.72 8.30
CA ASN A 24 -9.51 6.79 9.06
C ASN A 24 -9.47 5.37 8.51
N ALA A 25 -8.66 5.08 7.50
CA ALA A 25 -8.63 3.77 6.84
C ALA A 25 -8.28 2.61 7.79
N LEU A 26 -7.59 2.87 8.89
CA LEU A 26 -7.24 1.89 9.93
C LEU A 26 -8.36 1.65 10.95
N VAL A 27 -9.41 2.46 10.97
CA VAL A 27 -10.51 2.28 11.92
C VAL A 27 -11.22 0.96 11.64
N GLY A 28 -11.14 0.04 12.59
CA GLY A 28 -11.74 -1.31 12.49
C GLY A 28 -10.91 -2.31 11.69
N ALA A 29 -9.69 -1.97 11.27
CA ALA A 29 -8.78 -2.90 10.61
C ALA A 29 -8.37 -4.05 11.55
N ASP A 30 -8.27 -5.27 11.01
CA ASP A 30 -7.74 -6.41 11.75
C ASP A 30 -6.21 -6.29 11.92
N LEU A 31 -5.79 -6.03 13.15
CA LEU A 31 -4.39 -6.00 13.58
C LEU A 31 -4.05 -7.18 14.51
N SER A 32 -4.84 -8.25 14.52
CA SER A 32 -4.75 -9.32 15.52
C SER A 32 -3.48 -10.17 15.42
N ASP A 33 -2.88 -10.25 14.25
CA ASP A 33 -1.67 -11.04 14.00
C ASP A 33 -0.83 -10.38 12.90
N VAL A 34 0.08 -9.50 13.32
CA VAL A 34 0.97 -8.74 12.45
C VAL A 34 2.42 -9.10 12.78
N ILE A 35 3.22 -9.28 11.75
CA ILE A 35 4.64 -9.61 11.86
C ILE A 35 5.51 -8.44 11.42
N MET A 36 6.76 -8.43 11.86
CA MET A 36 7.81 -7.57 11.34
C MET A 36 8.83 -8.39 10.58
N GLN A 37 9.08 -8.02 9.32
CA GLN A 37 10.07 -8.65 8.45
C GLN A 37 11.08 -7.63 7.92
N PHE A 38 12.01 -8.08 7.11
CA PHE A 38 12.86 -7.26 6.27
C PHE A 38 12.47 -7.49 4.80
N ASP A 39 12.26 -6.40 4.05
CA ASP A 39 11.83 -6.44 2.65
C ASP A 39 10.62 -7.38 2.39
N HIS A 40 9.64 -7.39 3.31
CA HIS A 40 8.41 -8.21 3.23
C HIS A 40 8.64 -9.71 3.03
N SER A 41 9.78 -10.24 3.44
CA SER A 41 10.15 -11.62 3.17
C SER A 41 11.02 -12.25 4.25
N GLY A 42 11.11 -13.58 4.21
CA GLY A 42 12.05 -14.34 5.01
C GLY A 42 11.68 -14.42 6.49
N MET A 43 12.60 -13.99 7.35
CA MET A 43 12.53 -14.21 8.79
C MET A 43 11.61 -13.20 9.49
N VAL A 44 10.92 -13.65 10.54
CA VAL A 44 10.10 -12.79 11.41
C VAL A 44 10.96 -12.29 12.56
N PHE A 45 11.12 -10.98 12.70
CA PHE A 45 11.92 -10.32 13.71
C PHE A 45 11.12 -9.91 14.95
N ALA A 46 9.85 -9.56 14.76
CA ALA A 46 8.92 -9.24 15.83
C ALA A 46 7.47 -9.61 15.43
N ARG A 47 6.61 -9.79 16.44
CA ARG A 47 5.20 -10.17 16.22
C ARG A 47 4.33 -9.68 17.37
N ASN A 48 3.10 -9.24 17.06
CA ASN A 48 2.18 -8.81 18.10
C ASN A 48 1.40 -9.97 18.74
N LYS A 49 1.29 -11.13 18.08
CA LYS A 49 0.68 -12.35 18.61
C LYS A 49 1.73 -13.44 18.80
N MET A 50 2.27 -13.53 19.99
CA MET A 50 3.30 -14.50 20.31
C MET A 50 2.71 -15.87 20.67
N ALA A 51 3.41 -16.94 20.26
CA ALA A 51 3.09 -18.30 20.70
C ALA A 51 3.42 -18.51 22.20
N LYS A 52 2.81 -19.52 22.82
CA LYS A 52 3.09 -19.95 24.20
C LYS A 52 2.89 -18.84 25.25
N ASN A 53 1.89 -17.96 25.03
CA ASN A 53 1.53 -16.86 25.95
C ASN A 53 2.71 -15.94 26.33
N LYS A 54 3.69 -15.81 25.48
CA LYS A 54 4.75 -14.81 25.65
C LYS A 54 4.23 -13.41 25.36
N PRO A 55 4.78 -12.38 26.01
CA PRO A 55 4.39 -11.00 25.74
C PRO A 55 4.70 -10.63 24.27
N PRO A 56 3.88 -9.77 23.65
CA PRO A 56 4.12 -9.27 22.30
C PRO A 56 5.50 -8.63 22.17
N SER A 57 6.15 -8.86 21.04
CA SER A 57 7.40 -8.17 20.68
C SER A 57 7.18 -7.04 19.66
N LEU A 58 5.94 -6.87 19.18
CA LEU A 58 5.53 -5.80 18.29
C LEU A 58 4.29 -5.13 18.86
N LEU A 59 4.34 -3.82 19.03
CA LEU A 59 3.20 -2.96 19.35
C LEU A 59 2.74 -2.23 18.10
N LEU A 60 1.44 -2.12 17.92
CA LEU A 60 0.81 -1.43 16.80
C LEU A 60 -0.30 -0.53 17.36
N GLU A 61 -0.22 0.75 17.07
CA GLU A 61 -1.21 1.73 17.50
C GLU A 61 -1.63 2.60 16.31
N PRO A 62 -2.89 2.45 15.81
CA PRO A 62 -3.45 3.40 14.87
C PRO A 62 -3.49 4.80 15.48
N GLN A 63 -2.98 5.78 14.73
CA GLN A 63 -2.96 7.19 15.11
C GLN A 63 -3.53 8.05 13.98
N ASP A 64 -3.83 9.32 14.28
CA ASP A 64 -4.23 10.27 13.25
C ASP A 64 -3.10 10.41 12.21
N GLY A 65 -3.38 9.91 10.99
CA GLY A 65 -2.45 9.99 9.86
C GLY A 65 -1.47 8.83 9.72
N GLY A 66 -1.60 7.73 10.49
CA GLY A 66 -0.72 6.58 10.28
C GLY A 66 -0.86 5.44 11.28
N LEU A 67 0.07 4.51 11.18
CA LEU A 67 0.21 3.39 12.09
C LEU A 67 1.54 3.54 12.85
N PHE A 68 1.46 3.85 14.14
CA PHE A 68 2.63 3.81 15.01
C PHE A 68 3.01 2.36 15.30
N ILE A 69 4.32 2.06 15.23
CA ILE A 69 4.85 0.75 15.60
C ILE A 69 6.02 0.89 16.56
N ALA A 70 6.13 -0.08 17.47
CA ALA A 70 7.32 -0.27 18.30
C ALA A 70 7.66 -1.76 18.37
N ALA A 71 8.90 -2.12 18.06
CA ALA A 71 9.36 -3.50 18.02
C ALA A 71 10.51 -3.74 18.99
N ASN A 72 10.40 -4.83 19.76
CA ASN A 72 11.53 -5.32 20.57
C ASN A 72 12.37 -6.28 19.70
N LEU A 73 13.51 -5.80 19.25
CA LEU A 73 14.46 -6.54 18.42
C LEU A 73 15.59 -7.19 19.23
N SER A 74 15.46 -7.34 20.55
CA SER A 74 16.48 -7.96 21.40
C SER A 74 16.35 -9.48 21.52
N LEU A 75 15.29 -10.09 21.00
CA LEU A 75 14.92 -11.47 21.30
C LEU A 75 15.76 -12.54 20.58
N THR A 76 16.31 -12.21 19.42
CA THR A 76 17.16 -13.11 18.61
C THR A 76 18.39 -12.37 18.09
N GLU A 77 19.43 -13.11 17.75
CA GLU A 77 20.65 -12.50 17.19
C GLU A 77 20.39 -11.84 15.83
N GLU A 78 19.52 -12.41 15.03
CA GLU A 78 19.12 -11.85 13.73
C GLU A 78 18.38 -10.52 13.92
N ALA A 79 17.46 -10.44 14.89
CA ALA A 79 16.75 -9.19 15.21
C ALA A 79 17.72 -8.11 15.72
N LYS A 80 18.70 -8.47 16.53
CA LYS A 80 19.76 -7.54 16.95
C LYS A 80 20.61 -7.03 15.78
N ARG A 81 20.90 -7.87 14.79
CA ARG A 81 21.58 -7.45 13.55
C ARG A 81 20.75 -6.47 12.73
N LEU A 82 19.44 -6.72 12.61
CA LEU A 82 18.54 -5.79 11.99
C LEU A 82 18.52 -4.45 12.73
N TYR A 83 18.41 -4.47 14.07
CA TYR A 83 18.48 -3.28 14.89
C TYR A 83 19.80 -2.50 14.65
N ALA A 84 20.94 -3.17 14.65
CA ALA A 84 22.22 -2.54 14.39
C ALA A 84 22.29 -1.85 13.02
N SER A 85 21.65 -2.44 11.99
CA SER A 85 21.56 -1.84 10.66
C SER A 85 20.66 -0.61 10.63
N ILE A 86 19.58 -0.62 11.40
CA ILE A 86 18.67 0.54 11.56
C ILE A 86 19.41 1.65 12.34
N ASP A 87 20.04 1.31 13.45
CA ASP A 87 20.79 2.27 14.31
C ASP A 87 21.95 2.92 13.55
N ALA A 88 22.63 2.16 12.70
CA ALA A 88 23.67 2.66 11.80
C ALA A 88 23.15 3.50 10.63
N GLY A 89 21.82 3.63 10.46
CA GLY A 89 21.20 4.39 9.37
C GLY A 89 21.27 3.73 8.00
N LEU A 90 21.66 2.46 7.91
CA LEU A 90 21.67 1.69 6.65
C LEU A 90 20.25 1.36 6.20
N ILE A 91 19.34 1.13 7.15
CA ILE A 91 17.93 0.86 6.92
C ILE A 91 17.15 1.96 7.64
N CYS A 92 16.49 2.83 6.89
CA CYS A 92 15.79 4.00 7.43
C CYS A 92 14.35 4.14 6.91
N LYS A 93 13.84 3.12 6.24
CA LYS A 93 12.51 3.13 5.64
C LYS A 93 11.67 1.97 6.16
N MET A 94 10.36 2.21 6.21
CA MET A 94 9.38 1.22 6.60
C MET A 94 8.35 1.07 5.49
N SER A 95 7.80 -0.12 5.37
CA SER A 95 6.68 -0.45 4.51
C SER A 95 5.72 -1.36 5.26
N TRP A 96 4.52 -1.53 4.77
CA TRP A 96 3.51 -2.40 5.35
C TRP A 96 2.66 -3.08 4.29
N ALA A 97 2.23 -4.32 4.56
CA ALA A 97 1.37 -5.09 3.68
C ALA A 97 -0.02 -5.24 4.30
N PHE A 98 -1.05 -4.93 3.53
CA PHE A 98 -2.43 -5.01 3.97
C PHE A 98 -3.39 -5.36 2.84
N THR A 99 -4.63 -5.72 3.19
CA THR A 99 -5.74 -5.85 2.25
C THR A 99 -6.76 -4.74 2.45
N VAL A 100 -7.37 -4.32 1.36
CA VAL A 100 -8.38 -3.25 1.32
C VAL A 100 -9.77 -3.86 1.38
N SER A 101 -10.68 -3.26 2.14
CA SER A 101 -12.09 -3.61 2.15
C SER A 101 -12.97 -2.59 1.42
N GLU A 102 -12.54 -1.34 1.36
CA GLU A 102 -13.28 -0.27 0.70
C GLU A 102 -12.32 0.75 0.11
N ASP A 103 -12.51 1.08 -1.17
CA ASP A 103 -11.75 2.11 -1.86
C ASP A 103 -12.66 2.89 -2.83
N ALA A 104 -12.20 4.06 -3.26
CA ALA A 104 -12.84 4.89 -4.26
C ALA A 104 -11.82 5.35 -5.30
N TYR A 105 -12.25 5.42 -6.56
CA TYR A 105 -11.42 5.90 -7.65
C TYR A 105 -12.00 7.16 -8.28
N ASN A 106 -11.19 8.21 -8.36
CA ASN A 106 -11.52 9.45 -9.04
C ASN A 106 -10.86 9.46 -10.41
N LYS A 107 -11.70 9.42 -11.48
CA LYS A 107 -11.25 9.41 -12.89
C LYS A 107 -10.60 10.72 -13.33
N ASP A 108 -11.00 11.85 -12.75
CA ASP A 108 -10.50 13.17 -13.16
C ASP A 108 -9.07 13.42 -12.66
N THR A 109 -8.78 12.91 -11.48
CA THR A 109 -7.46 13.04 -10.84
C THR A 109 -6.61 11.78 -10.94
N HIS A 110 -7.15 10.70 -11.52
CA HIS A 110 -6.54 9.36 -11.56
C HIS A 110 -6.05 8.91 -10.18
N THR A 111 -6.85 9.18 -9.14
CA THR A 111 -6.49 8.89 -7.75
C THR A 111 -7.38 7.80 -7.18
N ARG A 112 -6.75 6.73 -6.67
CA ARG A 112 -7.38 5.73 -5.82
C ARG A 112 -7.25 6.16 -4.36
N THR A 113 -8.35 6.25 -3.64
CA THR A 113 -8.37 6.49 -2.20
C THR A 113 -8.75 5.20 -1.47
N ILE A 114 -7.87 4.68 -0.64
CA ILE A 114 -8.15 3.55 0.25
C ILE A 114 -8.93 4.09 1.44
N LEU A 115 -10.21 3.75 1.52
CA LEU A 115 -11.12 4.23 2.56
C LEU A 115 -11.11 3.34 3.80
N LYS A 116 -10.96 2.00 3.60
CA LYS A 116 -10.88 1.04 4.72
C LYS A 116 -9.89 -0.07 4.43
N ILE A 117 -9.01 -0.30 5.38
CA ILE A 117 -8.12 -1.44 5.43
C ILE A 117 -8.84 -2.59 6.14
N LYS A 118 -8.85 -3.77 5.52
CA LYS A 118 -9.43 -4.98 6.10
C LYS A 118 -8.51 -5.59 7.15
N LYS A 119 -7.25 -5.79 6.77
CA LYS A 119 -6.25 -6.47 7.61
C LYS A 119 -4.86 -5.99 7.26
N VAL A 120 -4.02 -5.79 8.28
CA VAL A 120 -2.57 -5.61 8.14
C VAL A 120 -1.91 -6.95 8.44
N TYR A 121 -0.98 -7.38 7.58
CA TYR A 121 -0.26 -8.64 7.69
C TYR A 121 1.15 -8.45 8.23
N ASP A 122 1.86 -7.46 7.71
CA ASP A 122 3.20 -7.15 8.17
C ASP A 122 3.49 -5.65 8.15
N VAL A 123 4.48 -5.29 8.94
CA VAL A 123 5.21 -4.03 8.90
C VAL A 123 6.68 -4.38 8.75
N SER A 124 7.33 -3.86 7.72
CA SER A 124 8.68 -4.27 7.36
C SER A 124 9.64 -3.11 7.33
N ALA A 125 10.83 -3.32 7.92
CA ALA A 125 11.97 -2.51 7.59
C ALA A 125 12.40 -2.83 6.15
N VAL A 126 12.60 -1.83 5.30
CA VAL A 126 12.87 -2.06 3.88
C VAL A 126 14.10 -1.30 3.42
N SER A 127 14.83 -1.92 2.47
CA SER A 127 15.97 -1.31 1.79
C SER A 127 15.53 -0.09 0.98
N TYR A 128 14.42 -0.24 0.25
CA TYR A 128 13.73 0.83 -0.45
C TYR A 128 12.25 0.79 -0.06
N PRO A 129 11.61 1.95 0.24
CA PRO A 129 10.16 1.97 0.43
C PRO A 129 9.50 1.47 -0.85
N ALA A 130 8.30 0.91 -0.71
CA ALA A 130 7.52 0.50 -1.85
C ALA A 130 7.53 1.61 -2.90
N ASN A 131 8.36 1.42 -3.91
CA ASN A 131 8.30 2.23 -5.10
C ASN A 131 7.16 1.69 -5.93
N VAL A 132 6.63 2.53 -6.79
CA VAL A 132 5.59 2.27 -7.78
C VAL A 132 5.74 0.91 -8.50
N ASP A 133 6.95 0.36 -8.55
CA ASP A 133 7.25 -0.92 -9.20
C ASP A 133 7.11 -2.15 -8.29
N THR A 134 6.93 -1.99 -7.00
CA THR A 134 7.00 -3.11 -6.03
C THR A 134 5.68 -3.44 -5.34
N ASP A 135 4.68 -2.57 -5.36
CA ASP A 135 3.35 -2.92 -4.86
C ASP A 135 2.52 -3.59 -5.97
N ILE A 136 2.56 -4.91 -5.99
CA ILE A 136 1.81 -5.74 -6.94
C ILE A 136 0.32 -5.44 -6.89
N SER A 137 -0.23 -5.06 -5.75
CA SER A 137 -1.67 -4.79 -5.59
C SER A 137 -2.10 -3.45 -6.19
N ALA A 138 -1.33 -2.38 -5.98
CA ALA A 138 -1.59 -1.08 -6.57
C ALA A 138 -1.38 -1.13 -8.08
N ARG A 139 -0.28 -1.74 -8.55
CA ARG A 139 0.00 -1.92 -9.98
C ARG A 139 -1.09 -2.72 -10.67
N SER A 140 -1.48 -3.87 -10.14
CA SER A 140 -2.56 -4.70 -10.69
C SER A 140 -3.90 -3.96 -10.73
N TYR A 141 -4.19 -3.13 -9.72
CA TYR A 141 -5.38 -2.29 -9.72
C TYR A 141 -5.34 -1.27 -10.85
N PHE A 142 -4.25 -0.53 -11.01
CA PHE A 142 -4.12 0.49 -12.04
C PHE A 142 -4.03 -0.10 -13.45
N ASP A 143 -3.41 -1.25 -13.64
CA ASP A 143 -3.44 -1.97 -14.94
C ASP A 143 -4.89 -2.25 -15.37
N GLY A 144 -5.74 -2.75 -14.45
CA GLY A 144 -7.15 -2.98 -14.73
C GLY A 144 -7.97 -1.70 -14.96
N VAL A 145 -7.58 -0.57 -14.35
CA VAL A 145 -8.19 0.75 -14.62
C VAL A 145 -7.79 1.25 -16.00
N ILE A 146 -6.49 1.17 -16.33
CA ILE A 146 -5.93 1.60 -17.61
C ILE A 146 -6.58 0.84 -18.76
N GLU A 147 -6.70 -0.49 -18.66
CA GLU A 147 -7.36 -1.31 -19.67
C GLU A 147 -8.80 -0.86 -19.92
N ARG A 148 -9.59 -0.65 -18.86
CA ARG A 148 -10.98 -0.17 -18.96
C ARG A 148 -11.06 1.21 -19.60
N GLU A 149 -10.24 2.16 -19.19
CA GLU A 149 -10.23 3.51 -19.76
C GLU A 149 -9.82 3.51 -21.23
N GLN A 150 -8.88 2.66 -21.64
CA GLN A 150 -8.51 2.47 -23.04
C GLN A 150 -9.66 1.90 -23.86
N GLN A 151 -10.37 0.92 -23.34
CA GLN A 151 -11.51 0.30 -24.02
C GLN A 151 -12.68 1.27 -24.16
N GLU A 152 -13.01 2.04 -23.12
CA GLU A 152 -14.01 3.11 -23.18
C GLU A 152 -13.66 4.17 -24.23
N ARG A 153 -12.37 4.57 -24.30
CA ARG A 153 -11.88 5.53 -25.30
C ARG A 153 -12.00 4.99 -26.72
N LEU A 154 -11.67 3.72 -26.93
CA LEU A 154 -11.78 3.05 -28.23
C LEU A 154 -13.23 2.96 -28.68
N GLU A 155 -14.14 2.55 -27.80
CA GLU A 155 -15.57 2.47 -28.11
C GLU A 155 -16.17 3.86 -28.43
N ARG A 156 -15.81 4.87 -27.64
CA ARG A 156 -16.23 6.26 -27.93
C ARG A 156 -15.73 6.72 -29.30
N ARG A 157 -14.49 6.40 -29.67
CA ARG A 157 -13.93 6.74 -30.99
C ARG A 157 -14.67 6.01 -32.12
N LYS A 158 -14.99 4.73 -31.95
CA LYS A 158 -15.80 3.96 -32.90
C LYS A 158 -17.19 4.58 -33.09
N GLN A 159 -17.86 4.98 -32.00
CA GLN A 159 -19.17 5.64 -32.06
C GLN A 159 -19.11 6.96 -32.83
N ILE A 160 -18.11 7.81 -32.56
CA ILE A 160 -17.90 9.09 -33.26
C ILE A 160 -17.71 8.86 -34.76
N LEU A 161 -16.86 7.88 -35.14
CA LEU A 161 -16.64 7.53 -36.54
C LEU A 161 -17.89 7.04 -37.22
N LYS A 162 -18.72 6.22 -36.54
CA LYS A 162 -19.99 5.72 -37.04
C LYS A 162 -20.97 6.86 -37.30
N ILE A 163 -21.07 7.83 -36.39
CA ILE A 163 -21.91 9.02 -36.54
C ILE A 163 -21.46 9.86 -37.75
N LYS A 164 -20.14 10.11 -37.90
CA LYS A 164 -19.60 10.86 -39.03
C LYS A 164 -19.92 10.21 -40.36
N LEU A 165 -19.74 8.88 -40.47
CA LEU A 165 -20.10 8.12 -41.67
C LEU A 165 -21.61 8.20 -42.02
N MET A 166 -22.49 8.30 -41.02
CA MET A 166 -23.95 8.47 -41.23
C MET A 166 -24.33 9.88 -41.66
N MET A 167 -23.48 10.89 -41.38
CA MET A 167 -23.73 12.29 -41.73
C MET A 167 -23.19 12.67 -43.12
N GLU A 168 -22.32 11.83 -43.70
CA GLU A 168 -21.73 12.04 -45.02
C GLU A 168 -22.53 11.35 -46.16
N VAL A 169 -23.65 10.71 -45.83
CA VAL A 169 -24.59 10.11 -46.78
C VAL A 169 -25.85 10.99 -46.85
#